data_5359e3137ee660096f144af8b5644a7a
#
_entry.id   5359e3137ee660096f144af8b5644a7a
#
_cell.length_a   1.000
_cell.length_b   1.000
_cell.length_c   1.000
_cell.angle_alpha   90.00
_cell.angle_beta   90.00
_cell.angle_gamma   90.00
#
_symmetry.space_group_name_H-M   'P 1'
#
loop_
_entity.id
_entity.type
_entity.pdbx_description
1 polymer ?
#
loop_
_entity_poly.entity_id
_entity_poly.type
_entity_poly.pdbx_seq_one_letter_code
_entity_poly.pdbx_strand_id
1 'polypeptide(L)'
;MINCDGLVKIYETDDKKVMALEGLDLTVETGEMLAVIGKSGSGKSTLLNMIGGLETPTAGVLTIDGKDISTYSEDEMVRYRRDKVGFVWQKSAKNLFPYLTVLQNVEAVMMFENSGNTGNLKHREIIKKRKDDNKSYALKLLKAVGLQEHKDKLPAQLSGGEQQRAAIAVALANKPDILLADEPTGAVDTRTADTIYELFHKLGSCTHRPSHHGSRKCPKPVTQPLWRELSKVEPVTGVKS
;
A
#
# COMPACT_ATOMS: atom_id res chain seq x y z
N MET A 1 7.28 -12.10 0.90
CA MET A 1 8.06 -12.17 -0.35
C MET A 1 7.11 -12.11 -1.54
N ILE A 2 7.38 -11.27 -2.54
CA ILE A 2 6.63 -11.19 -3.80
C ILE A 2 7.50 -11.78 -4.89
N ASN A 3 6.96 -12.64 -5.74
CA ASN A 3 7.69 -13.17 -6.89
C ASN A 3 6.81 -13.14 -8.13
N CYS A 4 7.32 -12.48 -9.17
CA CYS A 4 6.75 -12.43 -10.51
C CYS A 4 7.62 -13.29 -11.42
N ASP A 5 7.03 -14.22 -12.14
CA ASP A 5 7.69 -15.12 -13.09
C ASP A 5 7.00 -14.99 -14.45
N GLY A 6 7.70 -14.40 -15.39
CA GLY A 6 7.23 -14.18 -16.75
C GLY A 6 5.91 -13.43 -16.87
N LEU A 7 5.62 -12.42 -15.99
CA LEU A 7 4.32 -11.75 -15.97
C LEU A 7 4.03 -11.02 -17.29
N VAL A 8 2.91 -11.35 -17.90
CA VAL A 8 2.36 -10.70 -19.09
C VAL A 8 1.00 -10.10 -18.77
N LYS A 9 0.78 -8.85 -19.21
CA LYS A 9 -0.55 -8.23 -19.19
C LYS A 9 -0.85 -7.59 -20.53
N ILE A 10 -1.95 -8.05 -21.13
CA ILE A 10 -2.49 -7.53 -22.39
C ILE A 10 -3.87 -6.95 -22.09
N TYR A 11 -4.08 -5.70 -22.48
CA TYR A 11 -5.40 -5.08 -22.52
C TYR A 11 -5.95 -5.17 -23.94
N GLU A 12 -7.14 -5.71 -24.07
CA GLU A 12 -7.86 -5.82 -25.33
C GLU A 12 -8.99 -4.79 -25.35
N THR A 13 -8.98 -3.92 -26.34
CA THR A 13 -10.09 -3.05 -26.71
C THR A 13 -10.56 -3.46 -28.10
N ASP A 14 -11.76 -3.06 -28.51
CA ASP A 14 -12.40 -3.50 -29.77
C ASP A 14 -11.47 -3.34 -31.00
N ASP A 15 -10.58 -2.34 -30.99
CA ASP A 15 -9.68 -2.03 -32.11
C ASP A 15 -8.20 -2.28 -31.85
N LYS A 16 -7.75 -2.54 -30.62
CA LYS A 16 -6.32 -2.62 -30.29
C LYS A 16 -6.02 -3.58 -29.15
N LYS A 17 -4.89 -4.27 -29.27
CA LYS A 17 -4.24 -4.99 -28.19
C LYS A 17 -3.04 -4.18 -27.70
N VAL A 18 -3.03 -3.83 -26.42
CA VAL A 18 -1.93 -3.11 -25.79
C VAL A 18 -1.27 -4.04 -24.78
N MET A 19 -0.02 -4.39 -25.04
CA MET A 19 0.80 -5.17 -24.12
C MET A 19 1.40 -4.20 -23.10
N ALA A 20 0.95 -4.29 -21.87
CA ALA A 20 1.40 -3.44 -20.77
C ALA A 20 2.60 -4.04 -20.01
N LEU A 21 2.68 -5.37 -19.94
CA LEU A 21 3.84 -6.11 -19.41
C LEU A 21 4.18 -7.26 -20.37
N GLU A 22 5.47 -7.44 -20.63
CA GLU A 22 6.00 -8.36 -21.64
C GLU A 22 6.93 -9.42 -21.04
N GLY A 23 6.46 -10.20 -20.06
CA GLY A 23 7.28 -11.23 -19.42
C GLY A 23 8.19 -10.67 -18.32
N LEU A 24 7.60 -9.96 -17.36
CA LEU A 24 8.33 -9.37 -16.25
C LEU A 24 8.72 -10.43 -15.21
N ASP A 25 10.01 -10.49 -14.91
CA ASP A 25 10.57 -11.22 -13.76
C ASP A 25 10.95 -10.22 -12.68
N LEU A 26 10.46 -10.45 -11.45
CA LEU A 26 10.72 -9.59 -10.31
C LEU A 26 10.58 -10.37 -9.01
N THR A 27 11.56 -10.20 -8.13
CA THR A 27 11.47 -10.73 -6.75
C THR A 27 11.64 -9.58 -5.77
N VAL A 28 10.76 -9.49 -4.77
CA VAL A 28 10.85 -8.51 -3.67
C VAL A 28 10.85 -9.27 -2.36
N GLU A 29 11.89 -9.10 -1.58
CA GLU A 29 12.05 -9.77 -0.29
C GLU A 29 11.23 -9.10 0.81
N THR A 30 10.99 -9.85 1.89
CA THR A 30 10.29 -9.30 3.06
C THR A 30 11.11 -8.19 3.72
N GLY A 31 10.51 -7.02 3.89
CA GLY A 31 11.15 -5.83 4.45
C GLY A 31 11.97 -5.02 3.45
N GLU A 32 11.95 -5.42 2.18
CA GLU A 32 12.56 -4.66 1.09
C GLU A 32 11.68 -3.49 0.67
N MET A 33 12.30 -2.36 0.32
CA MET A 33 11.67 -1.24 -0.35
C MET A 33 12.15 -1.19 -1.80
N LEU A 34 11.25 -1.41 -2.73
CA LEU A 34 11.53 -1.36 -4.16
C LEU A 34 10.94 -0.11 -4.80
N ALA A 35 11.73 0.61 -5.60
CA ALA A 35 11.26 1.67 -6.47
C ALA A 35 11.22 1.20 -7.92
N VAL A 36 10.02 1.21 -8.52
CA VAL A 36 9.83 0.90 -9.95
C VAL A 36 9.88 2.19 -10.75
N ILE A 37 10.91 2.34 -11.59
CA ILE A 37 11.15 3.54 -12.38
C ILE A 37 10.91 3.23 -13.87
N GLY A 38 10.33 4.17 -14.60
CA GLY A 38 10.09 4.05 -16.04
C GLY A 38 9.25 5.19 -16.57
N LYS A 39 9.21 5.35 -17.90
CA LYS A 39 8.42 6.38 -18.58
C LYS A 39 6.91 6.18 -18.29
N SER A 40 6.11 7.23 -18.56
CA SER A 40 4.64 7.07 -18.54
C SER A 40 4.21 5.99 -19.55
N GLY A 41 3.28 5.14 -19.13
CA GLY A 41 2.81 4.02 -19.98
C GLY A 41 3.70 2.76 -19.95
N SER A 42 4.78 2.71 -19.16
CA SER A 42 5.67 1.54 -19.08
C SER A 42 5.14 0.38 -18.21
N GLY A 43 3.87 0.37 -17.82
CA GLY A 43 3.26 -0.74 -17.08
C GLY A 43 3.40 -0.68 -15.55
N LYS A 44 3.99 0.38 -14.97
CA LYS A 44 4.18 0.51 -13.51
C LYS A 44 2.88 0.35 -12.71
N SER A 45 1.86 1.14 -13.04
CA SER A 45 0.54 1.05 -12.37
C SER A 45 -0.13 -0.30 -12.61
N THR A 46 0.06 -0.91 -13.79
CA THR A 46 -0.41 -2.26 -14.10
C THR A 46 0.23 -3.30 -13.17
N LEU A 47 1.54 -3.23 -12.98
CA LEU A 47 2.25 -4.11 -12.05
C LEU A 47 1.72 -3.94 -10.61
N LEU A 48 1.58 -2.68 -10.13
CA LEU A 48 1.05 -2.40 -8.81
C LEU A 48 -0.39 -2.92 -8.65
N ASN A 49 -1.24 -2.77 -9.67
CA ASN A 49 -2.61 -3.28 -9.67
C ASN A 49 -2.64 -4.81 -9.57
N MET A 50 -1.75 -5.50 -10.28
CA MET A 50 -1.67 -6.98 -10.19
C MET A 50 -1.19 -7.41 -8.81
N ILE A 51 -0.11 -6.84 -8.28
CA ILE A 51 0.37 -7.14 -6.92
C ILE A 51 -0.73 -6.80 -5.90
N GLY A 52 -1.48 -5.71 -6.10
CA GLY A 52 -2.60 -5.32 -5.25
C GLY A 52 -3.85 -6.22 -5.37
N GLY A 53 -3.85 -7.19 -6.27
CA GLY A 53 -5.01 -8.07 -6.52
C GLY A 53 -6.21 -7.34 -7.12
N LEU A 54 -5.97 -6.23 -7.83
CA LEU A 54 -7.01 -5.47 -8.55
C LEU A 54 -7.15 -5.94 -9.99
N GLU A 55 -6.10 -6.54 -10.52
CA GLU A 55 -6.03 -7.11 -11.87
C GLU A 55 -5.33 -8.45 -11.85
N THR A 56 -5.72 -9.35 -12.75
CA THR A 56 -5.07 -10.65 -12.96
C THR A 56 -4.09 -10.58 -14.13
N PRO A 57 -2.94 -11.26 -14.07
CA PRO A 57 -2.05 -11.40 -15.22
C PRO A 57 -2.75 -12.13 -16.38
N THR A 58 -2.36 -11.81 -17.62
CA THR A 58 -2.80 -12.55 -18.82
C THR A 58 -2.03 -13.86 -18.95
N ALA A 59 -0.76 -13.86 -18.57
CA ALA A 59 0.10 -15.05 -18.50
C ALA A 59 1.23 -14.81 -17.46
N GLY A 60 1.98 -15.86 -17.15
CA GLY A 60 2.97 -15.86 -16.07
C GLY A 60 2.36 -16.11 -14.71
N VAL A 61 3.18 -16.12 -13.67
CA VAL A 61 2.77 -16.43 -12.28
C VAL A 61 3.15 -15.33 -11.34
N LEU A 62 2.21 -14.93 -10.48
CA LEU A 62 2.45 -13.98 -9.39
C LEU A 62 2.20 -14.67 -8.05
N THR A 63 3.27 -14.89 -7.29
CA THR A 63 3.17 -15.49 -5.96
C THR A 63 3.42 -14.46 -4.86
N ILE A 64 2.60 -14.53 -3.81
CA ILE A 64 2.75 -13.76 -2.59
C ILE A 64 2.92 -14.73 -1.42
N ASP A 65 4.03 -14.63 -0.70
CA ASP A 65 4.39 -15.56 0.38
C ASP A 65 4.35 -17.04 -0.06
N GLY A 66 4.74 -17.29 -1.33
CA GLY A 66 4.79 -18.64 -1.93
C GLY A 66 3.44 -19.17 -2.44
N LYS A 67 2.35 -18.38 -2.38
CA LYS A 67 1.03 -18.76 -2.90
C LYS A 67 0.68 -17.95 -4.14
N ASP A 68 0.31 -18.62 -5.22
CA ASP A 68 -0.15 -17.99 -6.46
C ASP A 68 -1.50 -17.29 -6.22
N ILE A 69 -1.52 -15.96 -6.39
CA ILE A 69 -2.74 -15.17 -6.15
C ILE A 69 -3.80 -15.35 -7.23
N SER A 70 -3.46 -15.89 -8.40
CA SER A 70 -4.43 -16.21 -9.45
C SER A 70 -5.36 -17.35 -9.05
N THR A 71 -4.95 -18.18 -8.07
CA THR A 71 -5.73 -19.30 -7.54
C THR A 71 -6.70 -18.91 -6.43
N TYR A 72 -6.69 -17.63 -5.99
CA TYR A 72 -7.56 -17.18 -4.91
C TYR A 72 -9.02 -17.13 -5.37
N SER A 73 -9.91 -17.63 -4.53
CA SER A 73 -11.35 -17.36 -4.65
C SER A 73 -11.64 -15.86 -4.43
N GLU A 74 -12.84 -15.42 -4.82
CA GLU A 74 -13.26 -14.02 -4.60
C GLU A 74 -13.14 -13.61 -3.11
N ASP A 75 -13.57 -14.47 -2.19
CA ASP A 75 -13.47 -14.22 -0.76
C ASP A 75 -12.02 -14.16 -0.26
N GLU A 76 -11.13 -15.00 -0.78
CA GLU A 76 -9.70 -14.96 -0.47
C GLU A 76 -9.07 -13.67 -1.00
N MET A 77 -9.45 -13.25 -2.21
CA MET A 77 -8.96 -12.01 -2.81
C MET A 77 -9.46 -10.77 -2.06
N VAL A 78 -10.71 -10.77 -1.57
CA VAL A 78 -11.22 -9.71 -0.69
C VAL A 78 -10.41 -9.64 0.59
N ARG A 79 -10.14 -10.78 1.25
CA ARG A 79 -9.30 -10.83 2.45
C ARG A 79 -7.87 -10.39 2.17
N TYR A 80 -7.28 -10.82 1.06
CA TYR A 80 -5.95 -10.40 0.62
C TYR A 80 -5.85 -8.89 0.52
N ARG A 81 -6.75 -8.25 -0.25
CA ARG A 81 -6.77 -6.79 -0.41
C ARG A 81 -6.99 -6.04 0.91
N ARG A 82 -7.85 -6.56 1.78
CA ARG A 82 -8.19 -5.94 3.05
C ARG A 82 -7.05 -6.04 4.08
N ASP A 83 -6.47 -7.24 4.21
CA ASP A 83 -5.60 -7.58 5.34
C ASP A 83 -4.12 -7.50 4.99
N LYS A 84 -3.77 -7.72 3.70
CA LYS A 84 -2.38 -7.82 3.26
C LYS A 84 -1.87 -6.59 2.52
N VAL A 85 -2.76 -5.84 1.86
CA VAL A 85 -2.37 -4.76 0.95
C VAL A 85 -2.86 -3.40 1.45
N GLY A 86 -1.92 -2.45 1.59
CA GLY A 86 -2.22 -1.03 1.66
C GLY A 86 -1.91 -0.38 0.32
N PHE A 87 -2.87 0.35 -0.26
CA PHE A 87 -2.67 1.00 -1.55
C PHE A 87 -2.77 2.52 -1.41
N VAL A 88 -1.72 3.23 -1.86
CA VAL A 88 -1.68 4.70 -1.95
C VAL A 88 -1.76 5.07 -3.42
N TRP A 89 -2.90 5.63 -3.83
CA TRP A 89 -3.14 6.04 -5.21
C TRP A 89 -2.45 7.36 -5.53
N GLN A 90 -2.06 7.54 -6.79
CA GLN A 90 -1.55 8.81 -7.33
C GLN A 90 -2.48 9.99 -7.00
N LYS A 91 -3.80 9.80 -7.17
CA LYS A 91 -4.81 10.76 -6.74
C LYS A 91 -5.30 10.39 -5.34
N SER A 92 -4.82 11.09 -4.31
CA SER A 92 -5.17 10.85 -2.90
C SER A 92 -6.68 10.81 -2.63
N ALA A 93 -7.48 11.53 -3.42
CA ALA A 93 -8.93 11.49 -3.35
C ALA A 93 -9.54 10.08 -3.55
N LYS A 94 -8.83 9.15 -4.21
CA LYS A 94 -9.26 7.75 -4.34
C LYS A 94 -9.14 6.96 -3.03
N ASN A 95 -8.32 7.43 -2.09
CA ASN A 95 -8.16 6.82 -0.77
C ASN A 95 -9.11 7.39 0.28
N LEU A 96 -9.79 8.52 -0.01
CA LEU A 96 -10.51 9.29 1.00
C LEU A 96 -12.00 9.40 0.66
N PHE A 97 -12.85 9.12 1.63
CA PHE A 97 -14.27 9.43 1.56
C PHE A 97 -14.45 10.93 1.84
N PRO A 98 -14.99 11.72 0.89
CA PRO A 98 -15.02 13.17 0.97
C PRO A 98 -15.91 13.72 2.09
N TYR A 99 -16.87 12.93 2.56
CA TYR A 99 -17.85 13.29 3.60
C TYR A 99 -17.47 12.79 5.01
N LEU A 100 -16.34 12.09 5.14
CA LEU A 100 -15.78 11.65 6.42
C LEU A 100 -14.61 12.56 6.82
N THR A 101 -14.46 12.81 8.12
CA THR A 101 -13.27 13.51 8.63
C THR A 101 -12.02 12.66 8.40
N VAL A 102 -10.84 13.27 8.54
CA VAL A 102 -9.55 12.56 8.42
C VAL A 102 -9.48 11.37 9.37
N LEU A 103 -9.89 11.55 10.63
CA LEU A 103 -9.95 10.46 11.60
C LEU A 103 -10.94 9.37 11.18
N GLN A 104 -12.14 9.76 10.78
CA GLN A 104 -13.16 8.82 10.33
C GLN A 104 -12.74 8.02 9.09
N ASN A 105 -11.99 8.62 8.17
CA ASN A 105 -11.43 7.93 7.02
C ASN A 105 -10.49 6.78 7.44
N VAL A 106 -9.62 7.02 8.41
CA VAL A 106 -8.71 5.98 8.93
C VAL A 106 -9.50 4.91 9.70
N GLU A 107 -10.46 5.30 10.53
CA GLU A 107 -11.29 4.37 11.31
C GLU A 107 -12.17 3.49 10.42
N ALA A 108 -12.71 4.04 9.31
CA ALA A 108 -13.64 3.33 8.42
C ALA A 108 -13.02 2.03 7.86
N VAL A 109 -11.74 2.06 7.48
CA VAL A 109 -11.05 0.87 6.93
C VAL A 109 -10.91 -0.23 7.96
N MET A 110 -10.70 0.13 9.24
CA MET A 110 -10.56 -0.81 10.36
C MET A 110 -11.89 -1.49 10.74
N MET A 111 -13.02 -0.89 10.37
CA MET A 111 -14.36 -1.45 10.71
C MET A 111 -14.68 -2.72 9.91
N PHE A 112 -14.06 -2.91 8.75
CA PHE A 112 -14.27 -4.09 7.90
C PHE A 112 -13.54 -5.34 8.40
N GLU A 113 -12.74 -5.23 9.46
CA GLU A 113 -12.08 -6.35 10.11
C GLU A 113 -13.13 -7.19 10.87
N ASN A 114 -13.55 -8.31 10.31
CA ASN A 114 -14.45 -9.32 10.92
C ASN A 114 -15.92 -8.91 11.14
N SER A 115 -16.68 -8.80 10.08
CA SER A 115 -18.14 -8.97 10.10
C SER A 115 -18.56 -10.45 10.21
N GLY A 116 -17.87 -11.22 11.08
CA GLY A 116 -18.25 -12.58 11.43
C GLY A 116 -19.37 -12.53 12.48
N ASN A 117 -20.47 -13.14 12.12
CA ASN A 117 -21.74 -13.28 12.83
C ASN A 117 -21.57 -13.80 14.26
N THR A 118 -21.76 -12.96 15.30
CA THR A 118 -21.94 -13.42 16.69
C THR A 118 -22.88 -12.52 17.46
N GLY A 119 -24.14 -12.95 17.58
CA GLY A 119 -25.21 -12.25 18.29
C GLY A 119 -25.24 -12.51 19.79
N ASN A 120 -24.21 -12.16 20.57
CA ASN A 120 -24.23 -12.36 22.04
C ASN A 120 -23.91 -11.04 22.79
N LEU A 121 -24.45 -10.86 23.99
CA LEU A 121 -24.28 -9.66 24.83
C LEU A 121 -22.82 -9.31 25.13
N LYS A 122 -21.93 -10.31 25.27
CA LYS A 122 -20.47 -10.12 25.33
C LYS A 122 -19.91 -9.42 24.08
N HIS A 123 -20.62 -9.49 22.99
CA HIS A 123 -20.24 -8.89 21.71
C HIS A 123 -20.24 -7.35 21.76
N ARG A 124 -21.18 -6.72 22.49
CA ARG A 124 -21.22 -5.25 22.61
C ARG A 124 -20.00 -4.66 23.32
N GLU A 125 -19.51 -5.32 24.37
CA GLU A 125 -18.30 -4.88 25.08
C GLU A 125 -17.05 -5.07 24.24
N ILE A 126 -16.96 -6.19 23.51
CA ILE A 126 -15.87 -6.46 22.57
C ILE A 126 -15.86 -5.42 21.44
N ILE A 127 -17.02 -5.10 20.86
CA ILE A 127 -17.13 -4.07 19.81
C ILE A 127 -16.72 -2.70 20.35
N LYS A 128 -17.18 -2.32 21.54
CA LYS A 128 -16.82 -1.04 22.16
C LYS A 128 -15.31 -0.95 22.40
N LYS A 129 -14.71 -1.97 23.00
CA LYS A 129 -13.26 -2.04 23.24
C LYS A 129 -12.47 -1.95 21.92
N ARG A 130 -12.87 -2.71 20.89
CA ARG A 130 -12.24 -2.63 19.56
C ARG A 130 -12.36 -1.23 18.95
N LYS A 131 -13.51 -0.57 19.09
CA LYS A 131 -13.69 0.79 18.60
C LYS A 131 -12.76 1.78 19.29
N ASP A 132 -12.56 1.64 20.61
CA ASP A 132 -11.65 2.49 21.36
C ASP A 132 -10.17 2.20 20.99
N ASP A 133 -9.81 0.93 20.83
CA ASP A 133 -8.48 0.50 20.36
C ASP A 133 -8.19 1.00 18.94
N ASN A 134 -9.14 0.89 18.01
CA ASN A 134 -9.03 1.38 16.64
C ASN A 134 -8.86 2.89 16.59
N LYS A 135 -9.66 3.63 17.37
CA LYS A 135 -9.54 5.09 17.49
C LYS A 135 -8.17 5.50 18.03
N SER A 136 -7.69 4.82 19.08
CA SER A 136 -6.36 5.08 19.63
C SER A 136 -5.27 4.82 18.60
N TYR A 137 -5.38 3.76 17.81
CA TYR A 137 -4.42 3.44 16.76
C TYR A 137 -4.52 4.43 15.60
N ALA A 138 -5.73 4.80 15.16
CA ALA A 138 -5.92 5.84 14.13
C ALA A 138 -5.27 7.17 14.52
N LEU A 139 -5.42 7.60 15.77
CA LEU A 139 -4.75 8.82 16.28
C LEU A 139 -3.23 8.70 16.26
N LYS A 140 -2.66 7.52 16.57
CA LYS A 140 -1.21 7.27 16.44
C LYS A 140 -0.74 7.37 15.00
N LEU A 141 -1.51 6.82 14.05
CA LEU A 141 -1.20 6.94 12.62
C LEU A 141 -1.24 8.41 12.17
N LEU A 142 -2.29 9.16 12.53
CA LEU A 142 -2.40 10.57 12.20
C LEU A 142 -1.26 11.40 12.79
N LYS A 143 -0.82 11.08 14.01
CA LYS A 143 0.36 11.69 14.60
C LYS A 143 1.63 11.38 13.81
N ALA A 144 1.80 10.12 13.38
CA ALA A 144 2.97 9.68 12.62
C ALA A 144 3.07 10.39 11.26
N VAL A 145 1.93 10.67 10.61
CA VAL A 145 1.89 11.41 9.33
C VAL A 145 1.77 12.94 9.52
N GLY A 146 1.83 13.45 10.74
CA GLY A 146 1.78 14.89 11.05
C GLY A 146 0.40 15.52 10.81
N LEU A 147 -0.70 14.78 10.99
CA LEU A 147 -2.08 15.26 10.78
C LEU A 147 -2.94 15.23 12.06
N GLN A 148 -2.34 15.12 13.23
CA GLN A 148 -3.07 15.03 14.49
C GLN A 148 -4.03 16.23 14.70
N GLU A 149 -3.56 17.45 14.40
CA GLU A 149 -4.34 18.69 14.53
C GLU A 149 -5.43 18.84 13.46
N HIS A 150 -5.35 18.03 12.39
CA HIS A 150 -6.29 18.04 11.28
C HIS A 150 -7.30 16.88 11.32
N LYS A 151 -7.34 16.13 12.41
CA LYS A 151 -8.14 14.89 12.54
C LYS A 151 -9.66 15.07 12.29
N ASP A 152 -10.18 16.25 12.63
CA ASP A 152 -11.61 16.59 12.52
C ASP A 152 -11.96 17.34 11.21
N LYS A 153 -10.97 17.63 10.35
CA LYS A 153 -11.18 18.26 9.04
C LYS A 153 -11.70 17.25 8.02
N LEU A 154 -12.47 17.74 7.06
CA LEU A 154 -12.83 16.99 5.85
C LEU A 154 -11.68 17.03 4.84
N PRO A 155 -11.56 16.04 3.92
CA PRO A 155 -10.54 16.02 2.87
C PRO A 155 -10.47 17.32 2.05
N ALA A 156 -11.59 17.93 1.72
CA ALA A 156 -11.64 19.19 0.97
C ALA A 156 -11.01 20.40 1.71
N GLN A 157 -10.80 20.28 3.01
CA GLN A 157 -10.19 21.33 3.84
C GLN A 157 -8.68 21.16 4.00
N LEU A 158 -8.12 20.15 3.35
CA LEU A 158 -6.69 19.82 3.38
C LEU A 158 -5.99 20.27 2.11
N SER A 159 -4.73 20.69 2.22
CA SER A 159 -3.84 20.82 1.07
C SER A 159 -3.56 19.49 0.39
N GLY A 160 -3.09 19.50 -0.86
CA GLY A 160 -2.78 18.26 -1.59
C GLY A 160 -1.79 17.36 -0.84
N GLY A 161 -0.76 17.94 -0.21
CA GLY A 161 0.21 17.20 0.59
C GLY A 161 -0.40 16.62 1.88
N GLU A 162 -1.35 17.33 2.51
CA GLU A 162 -2.08 16.81 3.68
C GLU A 162 -3.02 15.67 3.28
N GLN A 163 -3.72 15.80 2.14
CA GLN A 163 -4.54 14.71 1.59
C GLN A 163 -3.70 13.47 1.29
N GLN A 164 -2.50 13.65 0.73
CA GLN A 164 -1.60 12.54 0.44
C GLN A 164 -1.14 11.84 1.74
N ARG A 165 -0.78 12.60 2.78
CA ARG A 165 -0.44 12.01 4.09
C ARG A 165 -1.64 11.32 4.75
N ALA A 166 -2.84 11.86 4.59
CA ALA A 166 -4.07 11.20 5.04
C ALA A 166 -4.31 9.88 4.30
N ALA A 167 -4.12 9.85 2.97
CA ALA A 167 -4.20 8.64 2.15
C ALA A 167 -3.22 7.55 2.61
N ILE A 168 -1.99 7.95 2.98
CA ILE A 168 -0.99 7.03 3.55
C ILE A 168 -1.46 6.47 4.90
N ALA A 169 -2.02 7.30 5.78
CA ALA A 169 -2.56 6.84 7.05
C ALA A 169 -3.70 5.83 6.87
N VAL A 170 -4.58 6.07 5.90
CA VAL A 170 -5.67 5.14 5.52
C VAL A 170 -5.10 3.82 4.98
N ALA A 171 -4.11 3.87 4.07
CA ALA A 171 -3.49 2.67 3.54
C ALA A 171 -2.81 1.79 4.61
N LEU A 172 -2.34 2.41 5.70
CA LEU A 172 -1.69 1.72 6.82
C LEU A 172 -2.66 1.25 7.92
N ALA A 173 -3.94 1.61 7.84
CA ALA A 173 -4.91 1.40 8.91
C ALA A 173 -5.04 -0.07 9.32
N ASN A 174 -5.06 -0.99 8.37
CA ASN A 174 -5.16 -2.44 8.61
C ASN A 174 -3.79 -3.12 8.82
N LYS A 175 -2.70 -2.37 9.01
CA LYS A 175 -1.34 -2.89 9.21
C LYS A 175 -0.93 -3.88 8.11
N PRO A 176 -1.01 -3.46 6.84
CA PRO A 176 -0.76 -4.34 5.71
C PRO A 176 0.68 -4.88 5.72
N ASP A 177 0.88 -6.07 5.16
CA ASP A 177 2.21 -6.65 4.96
C ASP A 177 2.90 -6.06 3.71
N ILE A 178 2.11 -5.56 2.75
CA ILE A 178 2.55 -4.97 1.48
C ILE A 178 1.98 -3.56 1.37
N LEU A 179 2.84 -2.56 1.20
CA LEU A 179 2.42 -1.19 0.92
C LEU A 179 2.78 -0.84 -0.53
N LEU A 180 1.77 -0.60 -1.34
CA LEU A 180 1.89 -0.19 -2.74
C LEU A 180 1.63 1.31 -2.85
N ALA A 181 2.48 2.02 -3.57
CA ALA A 181 2.33 3.45 -3.78
C ALA A 181 2.56 3.81 -5.25
N ASP A 182 1.51 4.32 -5.90
CA ASP A 182 1.57 4.78 -7.29
C ASP A 182 1.82 6.29 -7.30
N GLU A 183 3.05 6.69 -7.65
CA GLU A 183 3.52 8.09 -7.69
C GLU A 183 3.14 8.91 -6.43
N PRO A 184 3.45 8.43 -5.20
CA PRO A 184 2.94 9.02 -3.96
C PRO A 184 3.38 10.47 -3.72
N THR A 185 4.30 11.00 -4.52
CA THR A 185 4.85 12.36 -4.43
C THR A 185 4.58 13.20 -5.67
N GLY A 186 3.90 12.66 -6.68
CA GLY A 186 3.71 13.33 -7.98
C GLY A 186 2.86 14.61 -7.93
N ALA A 187 2.06 14.79 -6.86
CA ALA A 187 1.16 15.94 -6.70
C ALA A 187 1.54 16.87 -5.53
N VAL A 188 2.75 16.73 -4.94
CA VAL A 188 3.18 17.49 -3.78
C VAL A 188 4.51 18.21 -4.04
N ASP A 189 4.78 19.27 -3.25
CA ASP A 189 6.07 19.98 -3.30
C ASP A 189 7.22 19.11 -2.76
N THR A 190 8.46 19.48 -3.09
CA THR A 190 9.68 18.74 -2.75
C THR A 190 9.82 18.49 -1.26
N ARG A 191 9.49 19.46 -0.40
CA ARG A 191 9.60 19.33 1.07
C ARG A 191 8.61 18.28 1.59
N THR A 192 7.38 18.28 1.06
CA THR A 192 6.35 17.28 1.38
C THR A 192 6.74 15.90 0.85
N ALA A 193 7.35 15.83 -0.34
CA ALA A 193 7.88 14.58 -0.90
C ALA A 193 8.94 13.95 0.01
N ASP A 194 9.91 14.74 0.49
CA ASP A 194 10.93 14.27 1.43
C ASP A 194 10.30 13.70 2.71
N THR A 195 9.30 14.41 3.26
CA THR A 195 8.56 13.93 4.45
C THR A 195 7.86 12.60 4.21
N ILE A 196 7.28 12.40 3.03
CA ILE A 196 6.60 11.16 2.63
C ILE A 196 7.63 10.01 2.51
N TYR A 197 8.78 10.27 1.88
CA TYR A 197 9.86 9.27 1.79
C TYR A 197 10.43 8.89 3.15
N GLU A 198 10.67 9.87 4.04
CA GLU A 198 11.08 9.57 5.42
C GLU A 198 10.06 8.73 6.18
N LEU A 199 8.75 8.97 5.95
CA LEU A 199 7.68 8.19 6.53
C LEU A 199 7.75 6.72 6.05
N PHE A 200 7.87 6.51 4.75
CA PHE A 200 8.02 5.15 4.19
C PHE A 200 9.27 4.44 4.72
N HIS A 201 10.38 5.15 4.85
CA HIS A 201 11.61 4.62 5.44
C HIS A 201 11.41 4.17 6.90
N LYS A 202 10.76 5.00 7.71
CA LYS A 202 10.45 4.66 9.11
C LYS A 202 9.51 3.45 9.19
N LEU A 203 8.55 3.34 8.28
CA LEU A 203 7.60 2.23 8.23
C LEU A 203 8.27 0.93 7.77
N GLY A 204 9.10 0.96 6.74
CA GLY A 204 9.88 -0.21 6.29
C GLY A 204 10.82 -0.74 7.37
N SER A 205 11.37 0.13 8.21
CA SER A 205 12.18 -0.25 9.37
C SER A 205 11.37 -0.86 10.52
N CYS A 206 10.05 -0.58 10.58
CA CYS A 206 9.15 -1.03 11.64
C CYS A 206 8.37 -2.31 11.30
N THR A 207 8.35 -2.75 10.04
CA THR A 207 7.60 -3.93 9.60
C THR A 207 8.27 -5.26 9.94
N HIS A 208 9.41 -5.22 10.63
CA HIS A 208 10.02 -6.45 11.15
C HIS A 208 9.22 -6.95 12.36
N ARG A 209 8.12 -7.69 12.11
CA ARG A 209 7.56 -8.60 13.12
C ARG A 209 8.61 -9.67 13.38
N PRO A 210 9.06 -9.87 14.63
CA PRO A 210 9.87 -11.04 14.95
C PRO A 210 8.98 -12.28 14.74
N SER A 211 9.19 -13.01 13.65
CA SER A 211 8.80 -14.40 13.61
C SER A 211 9.53 -15.10 14.76
N HIS A 212 8.80 -15.90 15.53
CA HIS A 212 9.33 -16.68 16.67
C HIS A 212 10.41 -17.68 16.25
N HIS A 213 11.52 -17.23 15.68
CA HIS A 213 12.78 -18.02 15.60
C HIS A 213 13.89 -17.15 15.02
N GLY A 214 14.85 -16.82 15.88
CA GLY A 214 16.18 -16.41 15.50
C GLY A 214 16.43 -14.91 15.30
N SER A 215 17.20 -14.36 16.21
CA SER A 215 17.77 -13.01 16.17
C SER A 215 18.53 -12.72 14.86
N ARG A 216 17.97 -11.90 13.99
CA ARG A 216 18.72 -11.18 12.95
C ARG A 216 18.75 -9.71 13.30
N LYS A 217 19.95 -9.14 13.36
CA LYS A 217 20.21 -7.73 13.63
C LYS A 217 19.55 -6.88 12.56
N CYS A 218 18.80 -5.88 13.00
CA CYS A 218 18.25 -4.81 12.17
C CYS A 218 19.39 -4.17 11.35
N PRO A 219 19.27 -4.01 10.02
CA PRO A 219 20.24 -3.24 9.26
C PRO A 219 20.26 -1.81 9.76
N LYS A 220 21.45 -1.20 9.83
CA LYS A 220 21.63 0.20 10.29
C LYS A 220 20.84 1.14 9.37
N PRO A 221 20.22 2.20 9.92
CA PRO A 221 19.50 3.18 9.09
C PRO A 221 20.48 3.78 8.07
N VAL A 222 20.08 3.78 6.81
CA VAL A 222 20.81 4.45 5.73
C VAL A 222 20.66 5.96 5.95
N THR A 223 21.78 6.66 6.13
CA THR A 223 21.86 8.07 6.52
C THR A 223 21.84 9.04 5.34
N GLN A 224 21.47 8.59 4.12
CA GLN A 224 21.38 9.47 2.94
C GLN A 224 19.95 9.45 2.35
N PRO A 225 19.47 10.58 1.82
CA PRO A 225 18.14 10.64 1.20
C PRO A 225 18.07 9.72 -0.03
N LEU A 226 17.04 8.89 -0.07
CA LEU A 226 16.84 7.80 -1.05
C LEU A 226 16.91 8.26 -2.51
N TRP A 227 16.53 9.50 -2.82
CA TRP A 227 16.59 10.04 -4.19
C TRP A 227 18.01 10.11 -4.76
N ARG A 228 19.06 10.19 -3.91
CA ARG A 228 20.46 10.14 -4.37
C ARG A 228 20.92 8.72 -4.72
N GLU A 229 20.30 7.69 -4.15
CA GLU A 229 20.57 6.29 -4.49
C GLU A 229 19.71 5.79 -5.65
N LEU A 230 18.50 6.32 -5.83
CA LEU A 230 17.61 5.99 -6.95
C LEU A 230 18.22 6.33 -8.33
N SER A 231 19.19 7.24 -8.38
CA SER A 231 19.95 7.49 -9.60
C SER A 231 20.92 6.34 -10.02
N LYS A 232 21.08 5.33 -9.16
CA LYS A 232 21.92 4.15 -9.38
C LYS A 232 21.15 2.85 -9.58
N VAL A 233 19.81 2.89 -9.47
CA VAL A 233 18.97 1.70 -9.67
C VAL A 233 18.86 1.43 -11.16
N GLU A 234 19.35 0.29 -11.58
CA GLU A 234 19.17 -0.16 -12.97
C GLU A 234 17.68 -0.34 -13.27
N PRO A 235 17.21 0.05 -14.47
CA PRO A 235 15.83 -0.15 -14.86
C PRO A 235 15.50 -1.63 -14.82
N VAL A 236 14.35 -1.99 -14.24
CA VAL A 236 13.85 -3.36 -14.25
C VAL A 236 13.72 -3.80 -15.71
N THR A 237 14.56 -4.77 -16.13
CA THR A 237 14.54 -5.31 -17.49
C THR A 237 13.20 -6.04 -17.71
N GLY A 238 12.46 -5.68 -18.76
CA GLY A 238 11.13 -6.23 -19.07
C GLY A 238 9.99 -5.21 -19.03
N VAL A 239 10.24 -3.98 -18.53
CA VAL A 239 9.33 -2.85 -18.69
C VAL A 239 9.86 -2.00 -19.85
N LYS A 240 9.43 -2.27 -21.08
CA LYS A 240 9.82 -1.46 -22.24
C LYS A 240 9.22 -0.06 -22.18
N SER A 241 10.06 0.89 -22.56
CA SER A 241 9.72 2.31 -22.72
C SER A 241 8.85 2.58 -23.94
#